data_1ebc1f438cd023bc434714045555d5a4
#
_entry.id   1ebc1f438cd023bc434714045555d5a4
#
_cell.length_a   1.000
_cell.length_b   1.000
_cell.length_c   1.000
_cell.angle_alpha   90.00
_cell.angle_beta   90.00
_cell.angle_gamma   90.00
#
_symmetry.space_group_name_H-M   'P 1'
#
loop_
_entity.id
_entity.type
_entity.pdbx_description
1 polymer ?
#
loop_
_entity_poly.entity_id
_entity_poly.type
_entity_poly.pdbx_seq_one_letter_code
_entity_poly.pdbx_strand_id
1 'polypeptide(L)'
;MMGYYQKWIVPALIDLSMRNKRLRPYRERVAGAAEGRVLDVGVGSGLNLPFYARQAREIFGLDPSPALLARAGGNAQHLNIPVHLLEGSAERIPFADRSMDTIVLTWTGCSISDIRTALGEMRRVLKPGGRLLFVEHETTVTGAVPFLGSLVWPLGCANAICLSSVDLGRRRRTSSF
;
A
#
# COMPACT_ATOMS: atom_id res chain seq x y z
N MET A 1 -21.47 -21.24 -8.94
CA MET A 1 -21.10 -21.42 -7.52
C MET A 1 -19.68 -20.91 -7.16
N MET A 2 -18.74 -20.78 -8.11
CA MET A 2 -17.40 -20.20 -7.86
C MET A 2 -17.41 -18.73 -7.44
N GLY A 3 -18.36 -17.91 -7.89
CA GLY A 3 -18.35 -16.47 -7.63
C GLY A 3 -18.63 -16.04 -6.18
N TYR A 4 -19.44 -16.79 -5.41
CA TYR A 4 -19.77 -16.43 -4.03
C TYR A 4 -18.59 -16.68 -3.08
N TYR A 5 -17.88 -17.80 -3.25
CA TYR A 5 -16.74 -18.19 -2.45
C TYR A 5 -15.58 -17.19 -2.61
N GLN A 6 -15.24 -16.84 -3.85
CA GLN A 6 -14.18 -15.87 -4.15
C GLN A 6 -14.52 -14.45 -3.68
N LYS A 7 -15.81 -14.07 -3.76
CA LYS A 7 -16.24 -12.71 -3.43
C LYS A 7 -16.34 -12.45 -1.92
N TRP A 8 -16.65 -13.46 -1.11
CA TRP A 8 -16.96 -13.26 0.32
C TRP A 8 -16.07 -14.05 1.28
N ILE A 9 -15.73 -15.29 0.94
CA ILE A 9 -15.01 -16.17 1.87
C ILE A 9 -13.50 -15.92 1.79
N VAL A 10 -12.93 -15.87 0.59
CA VAL A 10 -11.49 -15.64 0.42
C VAL A 10 -11.05 -14.30 1.02
N PRO A 11 -11.70 -13.15 0.77
CA PRO A 11 -11.36 -11.90 1.44
C PRO A 11 -11.47 -11.95 2.97
N ALA A 12 -12.46 -12.69 3.49
CA ALA A 12 -12.64 -12.85 4.93
C ALA A 12 -11.51 -13.66 5.59
N LEU A 13 -11.03 -14.73 4.92
CA LEU A 13 -9.91 -15.54 5.40
C LEU A 13 -8.59 -14.78 5.33
N ILE A 14 -8.37 -14.03 4.26
CA ILE A 14 -7.20 -13.15 4.13
C ILE A 14 -7.21 -12.11 5.26
N ASP A 15 -8.35 -11.41 5.45
CA ASP A 15 -8.49 -10.43 6.52
C ASP A 15 -8.19 -11.02 7.90
N LEU A 16 -8.70 -12.23 8.19
CA LEU A 16 -8.44 -12.91 9.45
C LEU A 16 -6.93 -13.21 9.64
N SER A 17 -6.25 -13.69 8.61
CA SER A 17 -4.81 -13.97 8.64
C SER A 17 -4.00 -12.69 8.86
N MET A 18 -4.44 -11.59 8.27
CA MET A 18 -3.79 -10.28 8.35
C MET A 18 -4.00 -9.57 9.70
N ARG A 19 -4.90 -10.06 10.57
CA ARG A 19 -5.10 -9.56 11.95
C ARG A 19 -4.04 -10.04 12.94
N ASN A 20 -3.03 -10.78 12.48
CA ASN A 20 -1.96 -11.28 13.33
C ASN A 20 -1.24 -10.13 14.05
N LYS A 21 -1.17 -10.22 15.40
CA LYS A 21 -0.52 -9.21 16.25
C LYS A 21 0.96 -8.98 15.90
N ARG A 22 1.63 -9.98 15.30
CA ARG A 22 3.04 -9.86 14.86
C ARG A 22 3.22 -8.86 13.71
N LEU A 23 2.15 -8.57 12.95
CA LEU A 23 2.18 -7.60 11.84
C LEU A 23 1.98 -6.16 12.33
N ARG A 24 1.50 -5.98 13.56
CA ARG A 24 1.19 -4.67 14.13
C ARG A 24 2.38 -3.70 14.15
N PRO A 25 3.59 -4.05 14.62
CA PRO A 25 4.72 -3.12 14.63
C PRO A 25 5.10 -2.57 13.24
N TYR A 26 4.92 -3.40 12.20
CA TYR A 26 5.19 -3.00 10.83
C TYR A 26 4.14 -1.99 10.32
N ARG A 27 2.85 -2.22 10.65
CA ARG A 27 1.77 -1.28 10.34
C ARG A 27 1.99 0.06 11.04
N GLU A 28 2.29 0.04 12.35
CA GLU A 28 2.59 1.23 13.15
C GLU A 28 3.72 2.04 12.52
N ARG A 29 4.76 1.37 12.04
CA ARG A 29 5.91 2.05 11.43
C ARG A 29 5.58 2.63 10.06
N VAL A 30 4.89 1.89 9.18
CA VAL A 30 4.58 2.32 7.81
C VAL A 30 3.48 3.38 7.82
N ALA A 31 2.34 3.11 8.44
CA ALA A 31 1.23 4.06 8.49
C ALA A 31 1.57 5.30 9.34
N GLY A 32 2.31 5.11 10.45
CA GLY A 32 2.74 6.21 11.31
C GLY A 32 3.73 7.17 10.65
N ALA A 33 4.46 6.72 9.61
CA ALA A 33 5.39 7.56 8.85
C ALA A 33 4.73 8.28 7.66
N ALA A 34 3.45 8.02 7.39
CA ALA A 34 2.71 8.65 6.29
C ALA A 34 2.32 10.08 6.63
N GLU A 35 2.40 10.97 5.65
CA GLU A 35 2.11 12.40 5.83
C GLU A 35 1.35 12.99 4.63
N GLY A 36 0.65 14.09 4.87
CA GLY A 36 -0.09 14.81 3.84
C GLY A 36 -1.32 14.06 3.35
N ARG A 37 -1.57 14.12 2.05
CA ARG A 37 -2.59 13.32 1.36
C ARG A 37 -2.03 11.93 1.10
N VAL A 38 -2.64 10.94 1.73
CA VAL A 38 -2.17 9.55 1.73
C VAL A 38 -3.08 8.69 0.86
N LEU A 39 -2.49 7.88 -0.02
CA LEU A 39 -3.18 6.80 -0.71
C LEU A 39 -2.74 5.45 -0.14
N ASP A 40 -3.64 4.73 0.52
CA ASP A 40 -3.45 3.36 1.00
C ASP A 40 -3.94 2.39 -0.08
N VAL A 41 -2.99 1.78 -0.81
CA VAL A 41 -3.27 0.86 -1.92
C VAL A 41 -3.44 -0.55 -1.40
N GLY A 42 -4.62 -1.13 -1.64
CA GLY A 42 -5.03 -2.38 -1.02
C GLY A 42 -5.35 -2.19 0.46
N VAL A 43 -6.17 -1.17 0.78
CA VAL A 43 -6.54 -0.85 2.16
C VAL A 43 -7.22 -2.01 2.88
N GLY A 44 -7.81 -2.94 2.13
CA GLY A 44 -8.49 -4.11 2.64
C GLY A 44 -9.60 -3.75 3.64
N SER A 45 -9.61 -4.39 4.80
CA SER A 45 -10.54 -4.07 5.90
C SER A 45 -10.10 -2.87 6.74
N GLY A 46 -9.09 -2.11 6.33
CA GLY A 46 -8.65 -0.91 7.03
C GLY A 46 -7.76 -1.18 8.25
N LEU A 47 -6.99 -2.26 8.25
CA LEU A 47 -6.13 -2.61 9.39
C LEU A 47 -4.96 -1.64 9.61
N ASN A 48 -4.61 -0.82 8.63
CA ASN A 48 -3.63 0.26 8.78
C ASN A 48 -4.23 1.52 9.42
N LEU A 49 -5.53 1.74 9.22
CA LEU A 49 -6.22 2.99 9.57
C LEU A 49 -5.94 3.47 11.00
N PRO A 50 -5.97 2.61 12.04
CA PRO A 50 -5.72 3.04 13.43
C PRO A 50 -4.30 3.54 13.69
N PHE A 51 -3.36 3.32 12.78
CA PHE A 51 -1.94 3.64 12.94
C PHE A 51 -1.51 4.90 12.20
N TYR A 52 -2.39 5.51 11.41
CA TYR A 52 -2.08 6.80 10.79
C TYR A 52 -1.97 7.90 11.84
N ALA A 53 -0.87 8.62 11.80
CA ALA A 53 -0.60 9.72 12.72
C ALA A 53 -1.16 11.05 12.19
N ARG A 54 -1.16 12.09 13.02
CA ARG A 54 -1.71 13.43 12.68
C ARG A 54 -1.03 14.10 11.48
N GLN A 55 0.13 13.62 11.05
CA GLN A 55 0.82 14.09 9.85
C GLN A 55 0.07 13.69 8.57
N ALA A 56 -0.69 12.60 8.59
CA ALA A 56 -1.65 12.28 7.54
C ALA A 56 -2.85 13.22 7.67
N ARG A 57 -3.08 14.06 6.66
CA ARG A 57 -4.17 15.06 6.66
C ARG A 57 -5.47 14.50 6.10
N GLU A 58 -5.36 13.55 5.18
CA GLU A 58 -6.47 12.94 4.47
C GLU A 58 -6.01 11.57 3.95
N ILE A 59 -6.85 10.55 4.07
CA ILE A 59 -6.54 9.18 3.67
C ILE A 59 -7.53 8.73 2.59
N PHE A 60 -7.00 8.24 1.49
CA PHE A 60 -7.74 7.57 0.42
C PHE A 60 -7.39 6.08 0.46
N GLY A 61 -8.36 5.24 0.81
CA GLY A 61 -8.19 3.79 0.79
C GLY A 61 -8.74 3.21 -0.51
N LEU A 62 -7.87 2.59 -1.31
CA LEU A 62 -8.21 1.95 -2.58
C LEU A 62 -8.18 0.44 -2.43
N ASP A 63 -9.27 -0.25 -2.80
CA ASP A 63 -9.34 -1.71 -2.79
C ASP A 63 -10.36 -2.20 -3.83
N PRO A 64 -10.10 -3.31 -4.56
CA PRO A 64 -11.06 -3.86 -5.51
C PRO A 64 -12.23 -4.62 -4.86
N SER A 65 -12.21 -4.85 -3.54
CA SER A 65 -13.22 -5.62 -2.82
C SER A 65 -14.21 -4.73 -2.05
N PRO A 66 -15.46 -4.57 -2.53
CA PRO A 66 -16.50 -3.83 -1.79
C PRO A 66 -16.75 -4.39 -0.38
N ALA A 67 -16.61 -5.71 -0.22
CA ALA A 67 -16.80 -6.36 1.07
C ALA A 67 -15.73 -5.98 2.11
N LEU A 68 -14.49 -5.79 1.67
CA LEU A 68 -13.41 -5.31 2.52
C LEU A 68 -13.57 -3.81 2.82
N LEU A 69 -13.92 -3.01 1.82
CA LEU A 69 -14.18 -1.58 2.00
C LEU A 69 -15.31 -1.31 2.99
N ALA A 70 -16.38 -2.11 2.96
CA ALA A 70 -17.46 -2.00 3.96
C ALA A 70 -16.96 -2.20 5.40
N ARG A 71 -16.00 -3.14 5.60
CA ARG A 71 -15.36 -3.34 6.91
C ARG A 71 -14.41 -2.19 7.27
N ALA A 72 -13.66 -1.69 6.29
CA ALA A 72 -12.79 -0.54 6.47
C ALA A 72 -13.59 0.70 6.91
N GLY A 73 -14.80 0.90 6.39
CA GLY A 73 -15.71 1.96 6.80
C GLY A 73 -15.99 1.96 8.29
N GLY A 74 -16.22 0.77 8.90
CA GLY A 74 -16.38 0.65 10.34
C GLY A 74 -15.13 1.08 11.13
N ASN A 75 -13.94 0.70 10.66
CA ASN A 75 -12.68 1.09 11.31
C ASN A 75 -12.36 2.59 11.11
N ALA A 76 -12.82 3.19 10.01
CA ALA A 76 -12.61 4.61 9.70
C ALA A 76 -13.41 5.56 10.61
N GLN A 77 -14.59 5.14 11.11
CA GLN A 77 -15.49 5.99 11.90
C GLN A 77 -14.87 6.53 13.21
N HIS A 78 -13.84 5.88 13.72
CA HIS A 78 -13.17 6.25 14.96
C HIS A 78 -11.94 7.14 14.76
N LEU A 79 -11.65 7.52 13.52
CA LEU A 79 -10.48 8.34 13.21
C LEU A 79 -10.84 9.82 13.16
N ASN A 80 -9.94 10.64 13.68
CA ASN A 80 -10.03 12.10 13.57
C ASN A 80 -9.41 12.65 12.26
N ILE A 81 -9.18 11.78 11.29
CA ILE A 81 -8.62 12.10 9.97
C ILE A 81 -9.69 11.73 8.94
N PRO A 82 -9.99 12.60 7.95
CA PRO A 82 -10.90 12.25 6.86
C PRO A 82 -10.42 11.01 6.10
N VAL A 83 -11.30 10.02 5.95
CA VAL A 83 -11.03 8.77 5.23
C VAL A 83 -12.05 8.60 4.11
N HIS A 84 -11.55 8.45 2.89
CA HIS A 84 -12.34 8.21 1.68
C HIS A 84 -12.01 6.82 1.15
N LEU A 85 -13.01 5.95 1.08
CA LEU A 85 -12.85 4.58 0.60
C LEU A 85 -13.36 4.48 -0.84
N LEU A 86 -12.51 3.96 -1.72
CA LEU A 86 -12.78 3.87 -3.16
C LEU A 86 -12.61 2.43 -3.65
N GLU A 87 -13.61 1.95 -4.40
CA GLU A 87 -13.49 0.71 -5.14
C GLU A 87 -12.67 0.96 -6.41
N GLY A 88 -11.60 0.20 -6.59
CA GLY A 88 -10.74 0.33 -7.76
C GLY A 88 -9.50 -0.53 -7.71
N SER A 89 -8.79 -0.55 -8.84
CA SER A 89 -7.55 -1.31 -9.00
C SER A 89 -6.32 -0.41 -8.89
N ALA A 90 -5.24 -0.98 -8.36
CA ALA A 90 -3.93 -0.35 -8.31
C ALA A 90 -3.33 -0.09 -9.71
N GLU A 91 -3.75 -0.88 -10.72
CA GLU A 91 -3.32 -0.71 -12.11
C GLU A 91 -4.01 0.47 -12.81
N ARG A 92 -5.04 1.06 -12.18
CA ARG A 92 -5.77 2.23 -12.68
C ARG A 92 -6.24 3.09 -11.52
N ILE A 93 -5.34 3.88 -10.97
CA ILE A 93 -5.61 4.74 -9.80
C ILE A 93 -6.43 5.97 -10.21
N PRO A 94 -7.65 6.20 -9.62
CA PRO A 94 -8.58 7.25 -10.07
C PRO A 94 -8.21 8.63 -9.51
N PHE A 95 -6.94 9.00 -9.55
CA PHE A 95 -6.46 10.30 -9.10
C PHE A 95 -5.62 10.99 -10.18
N ALA A 96 -5.59 12.32 -10.13
CA ALA A 96 -4.77 13.13 -11.01
C ALA A 96 -3.27 12.90 -10.74
N ASP A 97 -2.44 13.20 -11.73
CA ASP A 97 -0.99 13.19 -11.60
C ASP A 97 -0.55 14.09 -10.44
N ARG A 98 0.46 13.66 -9.70
CA ARG A 98 1.11 14.45 -8.64
C ARG A 98 0.12 14.99 -7.60
N SER A 99 -0.86 14.18 -7.21
CA SER A 99 -1.91 14.57 -6.26
C SER A 99 -1.72 14.03 -4.85
N MET A 100 -0.84 13.03 -4.64
CA MET A 100 -0.59 12.38 -3.36
C MET A 100 0.78 12.73 -2.80
N ASP A 101 0.85 12.93 -1.48
CA ASP A 101 2.11 13.17 -0.75
C ASP A 101 2.77 11.86 -0.33
N THR A 102 1.95 10.89 0.06
CA THR A 102 2.41 9.55 0.47
C THR A 102 1.54 8.47 -0.16
N ILE A 103 2.16 7.38 -0.59
CA ILE A 103 1.49 6.12 -0.92
C ILE A 103 1.92 5.07 0.09
N VAL A 104 0.97 4.28 0.56
CA VAL A 104 1.19 3.14 1.46
C VAL A 104 0.78 1.87 0.73
N LEU A 105 1.63 0.84 0.79
CA LEU A 105 1.39 -0.48 0.22
C LEU A 105 1.81 -1.54 1.25
N THR A 106 0.86 -2.34 1.76
CA THR A 106 1.17 -3.31 2.81
C THR A 106 0.58 -4.68 2.47
N TRP A 107 1.46 -5.65 2.20
CA TRP A 107 1.10 -7.05 1.88
C TRP A 107 0.06 -7.18 0.77
N THR A 108 0.09 -6.27 -0.19
CA THR A 108 -0.87 -6.20 -1.29
C THR A 108 -0.22 -6.51 -2.63
N GLY A 109 1.09 -6.30 -2.75
CA GLY A 109 1.83 -6.47 -3.99
C GLY A 109 1.70 -7.86 -4.61
N CYS A 110 1.59 -8.91 -3.79
CA CYS A 110 1.37 -10.29 -4.25
C CYS A 110 -0.03 -10.54 -4.86
N SER A 111 -1.00 -9.67 -4.58
CA SER A 111 -2.37 -9.77 -5.07
C SER A 111 -2.64 -8.91 -6.31
N ILE A 112 -1.70 -8.05 -6.69
CA ILE A 112 -1.79 -7.19 -7.87
C ILE A 112 -1.37 -7.99 -9.11
N SER A 113 -2.24 -8.06 -10.11
CA SER A 113 -2.00 -8.86 -11.31
C SER A 113 -0.86 -8.31 -12.16
N ASP A 114 -0.81 -6.99 -12.37
CA ASP A 114 0.28 -6.30 -13.05
C ASP A 114 0.91 -5.24 -12.11
N ILE A 115 1.85 -5.72 -11.30
CA ILE A 115 2.58 -4.86 -10.35
C ILE A 115 3.39 -3.76 -11.05
N ARG A 116 3.84 -3.96 -12.29
CA ARG A 116 4.58 -2.95 -13.03
C ARG A 116 3.69 -1.77 -13.41
N THR A 117 2.51 -2.05 -13.94
CA THR A 117 1.48 -1.04 -14.24
C THR A 117 1.05 -0.33 -12.95
N ALA A 118 0.81 -1.04 -11.87
CA ALA A 118 0.43 -0.46 -10.58
C ALA A 118 1.51 0.49 -10.03
N LEU A 119 2.80 0.11 -10.08
CA LEU A 119 3.91 0.97 -9.68
C LEU A 119 4.03 2.21 -10.59
N GLY A 120 3.73 2.06 -11.88
CA GLY A 120 3.64 3.19 -12.82
C GLY A 120 2.56 4.19 -12.41
N GLU A 121 1.37 3.70 -12.06
CA GLU A 121 0.25 4.52 -11.59
C GLU A 121 0.56 5.18 -10.22
N MET A 122 1.14 4.43 -9.28
CA MET A 122 1.59 5.00 -8.01
C MET A 122 2.59 6.14 -8.22
N ARG A 123 3.56 5.95 -9.12
CA ARG A 123 4.51 7.00 -9.49
C ARG A 123 3.83 8.19 -10.14
N ARG A 124 2.83 7.98 -11.01
CA ARG A 124 2.09 9.04 -11.70
C ARG A 124 1.37 9.94 -10.72
N VAL A 125 0.66 9.36 -9.74
CA VAL A 125 -0.13 10.12 -8.77
C VAL A 125 0.70 10.72 -7.64
N LEU A 126 1.93 10.25 -7.43
CA LEU A 126 2.81 10.75 -6.37
C LEU A 126 3.42 12.09 -6.78
N LYS A 127 3.41 13.05 -5.86
CA LYS A 127 4.07 14.35 -6.05
C LYS A 127 5.59 14.20 -6.18
N PRO A 128 6.28 15.15 -6.82
CA PRO A 128 7.73 15.26 -6.69
C PRO A 128 8.15 15.37 -5.23
N GLY A 129 9.05 14.51 -4.78
CA GLY A 129 9.45 14.41 -3.36
C GLY A 129 8.48 13.63 -2.48
N GLY A 130 7.35 13.15 -3.03
CA GLY A 130 6.45 12.25 -2.32
C GLY A 130 7.06 10.86 -2.10
N ARG A 131 6.52 10.11 -1.14
CA ARG A 131 7.11 8.84 -0.68
C ARG A 131 6.18 7.66 -0.92
N LEU A 132 6.74 6.54 -1.39
CA LEU A 132 6.13 5.23 -1.32
C LEU A 132 6.66 4.51 -0.08
N LEU A 133 5.78 4.21 0.86
CA LEU A 133 6.05 3.43 2.07
C LEU A 133 5.45 2.04 1.88
N PHE A 134 6.23 1.00 2.05
CA PHE A 134 5.73 -0.34 1.83
C PHE A 134 6.29 -1.37 2.80
N VAL A 135 5.52 -2.42 3.03
CA VAL A 135 5.94 -3.66 3.67
C VAL A 135 5.35 -4.83 2.90
N GLU A 136 6.21 -5.74 2.44
CA GLU A 136 5.84 -6.88 1.62
C GLU A 136 6.61 -8.13 2.05
N HIS A 137 6.11 -9.30 1.66
CA HIS A 137 6.85 -10.55 1.83
C HIS A 137 8.03 -10.60 0.84
N GLU A 138 9.16 -11.13 1.28
CA GLU A 138 10.42 -11.17 0.51
C GLU A 138 10.27 -11.79 -0.89
N THR A 139 9.47 -12.85 -1.03
CA THR A 139 9.22 -13.52 -2.31
C THR A 139 8.53 -12.62 -3.33
N THR A 140 7.71 -11.67 -2.90
CA THR A 140 7.02 -10.73 -3.77
C THR A 140 7.99 -9.72 -4.37
N VAL A 141 8.97 -9.29 -3.59
CA VAL A 141 9.96 -8.29 -4.02
C VAL A 141 11.00 -8.89 -4.98
N THR A 142 11.43 -10.13 -4.74
CA THR A 142 12.46 -10.78 -5.57
C THR A 142 11.93 -11.37 -6.88
N GLY A 143 10.68 -11.84 -6.90
CA GLY A 143 10.11 -12.48 -8.08
C GLY A 143 9.46 -11.51 -9.09
N ALA A 144 8.83 -10.45 -8.62
CA ALA A 144 8.05 -9.55 -9.48
C ALA A 144 8.76 -8.23 -9.84
N VAL A 145 9.76 -7.81 -9.08
CA VAL A 145 10.38 -6.48 -9.26
C VAL A 145 11.89 -6.52 -9.07
N PRO A 146 12.67 -6.98 -10.08
CA PRO A 146 14.14 -6.85 -10.06
C PRO A 146 14.58 -5.40 -9.84
N PHE A 147 13.75 -4.45 -10.18
CA PHE A 147 13.99 -3.01 -10.07
C PHE A 147 13.86 -2.47 -8.62
N LEU A 148 12.91 -2.98 -7.82
CA LEU A 148 12.84 -2.64 -6.39
C LEU A 148 13.92 -3.38 -5.59
N GLY A 149 14.21 -4.63 -5.93
CA GLY A 149 15.25 -5.44 -5.27
C GLY A 149 16.64 -4.79 -5.36
N SER A 150 16.99 -4.17 -6.50
CA SER A 150 18.27 -3.45 -6.65
C SER A 150 18.36 -2.16 -5.83
N LEU A 151 17.23 -1.57 -5.44
CA LEU A 151 17.18 -0.36 -4.63
C LEU A 151 17.17 -0.66 -3.11
N VAL A 152 16.77 -1.87 -2.72
CA VAL A 152 16.55 -2.29 -1.33
C VAL A 152 17.62 -3.28 -0.82
N TRP A 153 18.42 -3.86 -1.73
CA TRP A 153 19.42 -4.90 -1.45
C TRP A 153 20.51 -4.59 -0.41
N PRO A 154 20.91 -3.36 -0.07
CA PRO A 154 21.99 -3.12 0.89
C PRO A 154 21.68 -3.50 2.35
N LEU A 155 20.45 -3.90 2.70
CA LEU A 155 20.02 -4.05 4.09
C LEU A 155 19.86 -5.50 4.62
N GLY A 156 20.28 -6.50 3.86
CA GLY A 156 20.55 -7.86 4.37
C GLY A 156 19.39 -8.55 5.10
N CYS A 157 18.21 -8.62 4.49
CA CYS A 157 17.04 -9.27 5.10
C CYS A 157 16.77 -10.65 4.49
N ALA A 158 17.42 -11.69 5.00
CA ALA A 158 16.95 -13.08 4.85
C ALA A 158 15.82 -13.32 5.86
N ASN A 159 14.60 -13.64 5.41
CA ASN A 159 13.37 -13.85 6.19
C ASN A 159 12.71 -12.62 6.81
N ALA A 160 12.88 -11.43 6.27
CA ALA A 160 12.33 -10.20 6.83
C ALA A 160 11.28 -9.57 5.93
N ILE A 161 10.25 -9.08 6.57
CA ILE A 161 9.31 -8.10 6.02
C ILE A 161 10.13 -6.85 5.69
N CYS A 162 10.26 -6.50 4.41
CA CYS A 162 11.03 -5.33 4.00
C CYS A 162 10.22 -4.06 4.25
N LEU A 163 10.73 -3.21 5.14
CA LEU A 163 10.24 -1.86 5.36
C LEU A 163 11.12 -0.90 4.58
N SER A 164 10.60 -0.29 3.54
CA SER A 164 11.36 0.67 2.75
C SER A 164 10.52 1.88 2.38
N SER A 165 11.17 3.04 2.30
CA SER A 165 10.63 4.23 1.68
C SER A 165 11.42 4.52 0.41
N VAL A 166 10.73 4.73 -0.71
CA VAL A 166 11.35 5.05 -1.99
C VAL A 166 10.80 6.39 -2.48
N ASP A 167 11.70 7.32 -2.79
CA ASP A 167 11.37 8.51 -3.56
C ASP A 167 11.31 8.14 -5.05
N LEU A 168 10.10 7.94 -5.56
CA LEU A 168 9.87 7.63 -6.99
C LEU A 168 10.07 8.84 -7.90
N GLY A 169 10.29 10.04 -7.35
CA GLY A 169 10.46 11.29 -8.09
C GLY A 169 11.87 11.52 -8.63
N ARG A 170 12.92 10.94 -8.05
CA ARG A 170 14.29 11.12 -8.51
C ARG A 170 14.60 10.21 -9.70
N ARG A 171 14.64 10.76 -10.91
CA ARG A 171 15.39 10.13 -12.02
C ARG A 171 16.86 10.10 -11.61
N ARG A 172 17.48 8.92 -11.52
CA ARG A 172 18.94 8.85 -11.55
C ARG A 172 19.39 9.55 -12.83
N ARG A 173 20.12 10.65 -12.69
CA ARG A 173 20.98 11.09 -13.80
C ARG A 173 21.99 9.95 -13.97
N THR A 174 21.88 9.24 -15.07
CA THR A 174 22.95 8.40 -15.56
C THR A 174 24.12 9.33 -15.82
N SER A 175 25.08 9.38 -14.90
CA SER A 175 26.40 9.91 -15.23
C SER A 175 27.02 8.91 -16.17
N SER A 176 27.07 9.27 -17.45
CA SER A 176 28.00 8.70 -18.42
C SER A 176 29.44 8.99 -17.96
N PHE A 177 30.16 7.94 -17.69
CA PHE A 177 31.61 7.84 -17.85
C PHE A 177 31.90 6.58 -18.63
#